data_8dc36e8f5af745013171d84c426390b0
#
_entry.id   8dc36e8f5af745013171d84c426390b0
#
_cell.length_a   1.000
_cell.length_b   1.000
_cell.length_c   1.000
_cell.angle_alpha   90.00
_cell.angle_beta   90.00
_cell.angle_gamma   90.00
#
_symmetry.space_group_name_H-M   'P 1'
#
loop_
_entity.id
_entity.type
_entity.pdbx_description
1 polymer ?
#
loop_
_entity_poly.entity_id
_entity_poly.type
_entity_poly.pdbx_seq_one_letter_code
_entity_poly.pdbx_strand_id
1 'polypeptide(L)'
;MIVLIVSGIALLTLKYASIQSRHYSDSYLKEQAELFLLSSTEAALLAISGYDRQKHNNCLRQINVISPDGRFKVNITAEKYFLFHGKDYNESGEVPWPSSCSDLNESIGRKESHGMVLIKAVVENNSTMLKDNPIRIVRRSLQWP
;
A
#
# COMPACT_ATOMS: atom_id res chain seq x y z
N MET A 1 30.42 47.35 15.25
CA MET A 1 29.38 47.22 14.22
C MET A 1 29.53 45.98 13.33
N ILE A 2 30.66 45.70 12.74
CA ILE A 2 30.90 44.56 11.84
C ILE A 2 30.57 43.20 12.51
N VAL A 3 30.95 43.01 13.76
CA VAL A 3 30.73 41.77 14.52
C VAL A 3 29.22 41.46 14.69
N LEU A 4 28.39 42.48 14.89
CA LEU A 4 26.94 42.31 15.03
C LEU A 4 26.28 41.90 13.70
N ILE A 5 26.78 42.41 12.57
CA ILE A 5 26.26 42.04 11.24
C ILE A 5 26.65 40.59 10.90
N VAL A 6 27.90 40.21 11.16
CA VAL A 6 28.38 38.83 10.90
C VAL A 6 27.67 37.81 11.78
N SER A 7 27.44 38.14 13.05
CA SER A 7 26.67 37.25 13.95
C SER A 7 25.21 37.09 13.51
N GLY A 8 24.57 38.14 13.02
CA GLY A 8 23.21 38.11 12.48
C GLY A 8 23.10 37.22 11.24
N ILE A 9 24.05 37.31 10.32
CA ILE A 9 24.10 36.48 9.11
C ILE A 9 24.32 35.00 9.49
N ALA A 10 25.22 34.71 10.45
CA ALA A 10 25.49 33.35 10.91
C ALA A 10 24.24 32.69 11.52
N LEU A 11 23.47 33.44 12.31
CA LEU A 11 22.21 32.89 12.89
C LEU A 11 21.15 32.60 11.82
N LEU A 12 21.05 33.46 10.79
CA LEU A 12 20.13 33.24 9.68
C LEU A 12 20.52 32.00 8.87
N THR A 13 21.80 31.83 8.54
CA THR A 13 22.28 30.63 7.78
C THR A 13 22.05 29.33 8.54
N LEU A 14 22.27 29.32 9.86
CA LEU A 14 21.98 28.15 10.70
C LEU A 14 20.48 27.78 10.70
N LYS A 15 19.62 28.78 10.76
CA LYS A 15 18.15 28.58 10.71
C LYS A 15 17.72 28.01 9.35
N TYR A 16 18.24 28.55 8.25
CA TYR A 16 17.96 28.02 6.91
C TYR A 16 18.49 26.58 6.73
N ALA A 17 19.70 26.29 7.19
CA ALA A 17 20.27 24.94 7.13
C ALA A 17 19.43 23.93 7.91
N SER A 18 18.91 24.30 9.07
CA SER A 18 18.01 23.43 9.87
C SER A 18 16.69 23.13 9.17
N ILE A 19 16.09 24.11 8.49
CA ILE A 19 14.84 23.93 7.73
C ILE A 19 15.08 23.03 6.52
N GLN A 20 16.16 23.23 5.78
CA GLN A 20 16.52 22.39 4.65
C GLN A 20 16.76 20.93 5.06
N SER A 21 17.49 20.71 6.16
CA SER A 21 17.76 19.37 6.68
C SER A 21 16.48 18.61 7.00
N ARG A 22 15.48 19.27 7.61
CA ARG A 22 14.17 18.67 7.87
C ARG A 22 13.43 18.33 6.58
N HIS A 23 13.42 19.23 5.61
CA HIS A 23 12.79 19.01 4.31
C HIS A 23 13.38 17.80 3.57
N TYR A 24 14.69 17.62 3.57
CA TYR A 24 15.36 16.47 2.97
C TYR A 24 15.00 15.16 3.70
N SER A 25 14.97 15.20 5.03
CA SER A 25 14.59 14.04 5.85
C SER A 25 13.15 13.61 5.57
N ASP A 26 12.23 14.57 5.49
CA ASP A 26 10.81 14.30 5.26
C ASP A 26 10.55 13.74 3.85
N SER A 27 11.21 14.31 2.83
CA SER A 27 11.14 13.82 1.46
C SER A 27 11.68 12.40 1.34
N TYR A 28 12.81 12.12 1.97
CA TYR A 28 13.42 10.79 1.96
C TYR A 28 12.53 9.73 2.62
N LEU A 29 11.93 10.06 3.76
CA LEU A 29 11.00 9.15 4.45
C LEU A 29 9.75 8.90 3.62
N LYS A 30 9.24 9.90 2.93
CA LYS A 30 8.08 9.76 2.04
C LYS A 30 8.40 8.85 0.85
N GLU A 31 9.55 9.03 0.20
CA GLU A 31 9.99 8.16 -0.90
C GLU A 31 10.17 6.70 -0.44
N GLN A 32 10.76 6.49 0.74
CA GLN A 32 10.86 5.16 1.33
C GLN A 32 9.49 4.53 1.57
N ALA A 33 8.53 5.30 2.09
CA ALA A 33 7.17 4.83 2.31
C ALA A 33 6.48 4.45 1.00
N GLU A 34 6.66 5.24 -0.08
CA GLU A 34 6.11 4.96 -1.41
C GLU A 34 6.71 3.68 -2.01
N LEU A 35 8.03 3.50 -1.93
CA LEU A 35 8.71 2.28 -2.40
C LEU A 35 8.24 1.04 -1.61
N PHE A 36 8.10 1.18 -0.29
CA PHE A 36 7.60 0.10 0.54
C PHE A 36 6.14 -0.24 0.23
N LEU A 37 5.30 0.77 -0.03
CA LEU A 37 3.92 0.58 -0.47
C LEU A 37 3.86 -0.19 -1.79
N LEU A 38 4.72 0.15 -2.76
CA LEU A 38 4.78 -0.52 -4.06
C LEU A 38 5.18 -1.98 -3.91
N SER A 39 6.30 -2.27 -3.22
CA SER A 39 6.76 -3.64 -3.02
C SER A 39 5.77 -4.50 -2.22
N SER A 40 5.11 -3.91 -1.23
CA SER A 40 4.06 -4.59 -0.46
C SER A 40 2.83 -4.89 -1.32
N THR A 41 2.49 -4.01 -2.27
CA THR A 41 1.40 -4.22 -3.22
C THR A 41 1.70 -5.40 -4.15
N GLU A 42 2.92 -5.50 -4.68
CA GLU A 42 3.35 -6.62 -5.52
C GLU A 42 3.34 -7.94 -4.75
N ALA A 43 3.85 -7.94 -3.52
CA ALA A 43 3.79 -9.12 -2.65
C ALA A 43 2.34 -9.55 -2.35
N ALA A 44 1.43 -8.60 -2.18
CA ALA A 44 0.01 -8.88 -1.98
C ALA A 44 -0.65 -9.47 -3.22
N LEU A 45 -0.31 -8.99 -4.42
CA LEU A 45 -0.80 -9.56 -5.69
C LEU A 45 -0.33 -11.01 -5.85
N LEU A 46 0.93 -11.31 -5.55
CA LEU A 46 1.45 -12.68 -5.53
C LEU A 46 0.70 -13.56 -4.52
N ALA A 47 0.41 -13.04 -3.33
CA ALA A 47 -0.36 -13.77 -2.33
C ALA A 47 -1.80 -14.02 -2.79
N ILE A 48 -2.44 -13.07 -3.47
CA ILE A 48 -3.79 -13.20 -4.03
C ILE A 48 -3.80 -14.24 -5.15
N SER A 49 -2.80 -14.23 -6.05
CA SER A 49 -2.70 -15.17 -7.16
C SER A 49 -2.45 -16.60 -6.70
N GLY A 50 -1.66 -16.79 -5.64
CA GLY A 50 -1.37 -18.10 -5.06
C GLY A 50 -2.42 -18.61 -4.06
N TYR A 51 -3.45 -17.82 -3.74
CA TYR A 51 -4.44 -18.19 -2.74
C TYR A 51 -5.51 -19.09 -3.31
N ASP A 52 -5.58 -20.34 -2.83
CA ASP A 52 -6.62 -21.30 -3.21
C ASP A 52 -7.93 -21.01 -2.45
N ARG A 53 -8.80 -20.26 -3.11
CA ARG A 53 -10.09 -19.83 -2.57
C ARG A 53 -11.04 -21.00 -2.32
N GLN A 54 -10.96 -22.04 -3.14
CA GLN A 54 -11.84 -23.22 -3.03
C GLN A 54 -11.46 -24.07 -1.83
N LYS A 55 -10.17 -24.34 -1.68
CA LYS A 55 -9.65 -25.13 -0.54
C LYS A 55 -9.96 -24.49 0.80
N HIS A 56 -9.89 -23.17 0.87
CA HIS A 56 -10.12 -22.41 2.11
C HIS A 56 -11.59 -21.99 2.27
N ASN A 57 -12.43 -22.16 1.25
CA ASN A 57 -13.78 -21.61 1.17
C ASN A 57 -13.85 -20.14 1.62
N ASN A 58 -12.85 -19.37 1.23
CA ASN A 58 -12.67 -17.98 1.62
C ASN A 58 -11.84 -17.23 0.57
N CYS A 59 -11.74 -15.90 0.70
CA CYS A 59 -10.90 -15.04 -0.13
C CYS A 59 -9.96 -14.21 0.72
N LEU A 60 -8.89 -13.77 0.11
CA LEU A 60 -7.93 -12.90 0.75
C LEU A 60 -8.47 -11.46 0.77
N ARG A 61 -8.91 -11.00 1.94
CA ARG A 61 -9.53 -9.67 2.11
C ARG A 61 -8.52 -8.59 2.48
N GLN A 62 -7.57 -8.94 3.33
CA GLN A 62 -6.64 -7.98 3.91
C GLN A 62 -5.28 -8.62 4.16
N ILE A 63 -4.26 -7.85 3.84
CA ILE A 63 -2.87 -8.20 4.10
C ILE A 63 -2.21 -7.04 4.83
N ASN A 64 -1.56 -7.34 5.95
CA ASN A 64 -0.80 -6.36 6.72
C ASN A 64 0.68 -6.70 6.61
N VAL A 65 1.49 -5.71 6.24
CA VAL A 65 2.95 -5.85 6.12
C VAL A 65 3.61 -4.76 6.96
N ILE A 66 4.65 -5.12 7.67
CA ILE A 66 5.49 -4.18 8.43
C ILE A 66 6.85 -4.14 7.74
N SER A 67 7.41 -2.95 7.60
CA SER A 67 8.73 -2.77 7.01
C SER A 67 9.81 -3.47 7.86
N PRO A 68 10.89 -3.98 7.25
CA PRO A 68 11.95 -4.68 7.98
C PRO A 68 12.58 -3.87 9.10
N ASP A 69 12.61 -2.55 8.95
CA ASP A 69 13.11 -1.59 9.94
C ASP A 69 12.05 -1.15 10.98
N GLY A 70 10.82 -1.67 10.85
CA GLY A 70 9.71 -1.38 11.76
C GLY A 70 9.11 0.02 11.64
N ARG A 71 9.58 0.86 10.72
CA ARG A 71 9.14 2.27 10.60
C ARG A 71 7.78 2.44 9.96
N PHE A 72 7.43 1.58 9.01
CA PHE A 72 6.19 1.67 8.24
C PHE A 72 5.34 0.43 8.41
N LYS A 73 4.05 0.63 8.33
CA LYS A 73 3.03 -0.41 8.26
C LYS A 73 2.19 -0.18 7.02
N VAL A 74 2.01 -1.22 6.21
CA VAL A 74 1.13 -1.21 5.04
C VAL A 74 -0.06 -2.12 5.32
N ASN A 75 -1.25 -1.59 5.07
CA ASN A 75 -2.49 -2.33 5.06
C ASN A 75 -3.02 -2.36 3.61
N ILE A 76 -3.19 -3.56 3.08
CA ILE A 76 -3.71 -3.78 1.73
C ILE A 76 -5.04 -4.49 1.86
N THR A 77 -6.08 -3.88 1.32
CA THR A 77 -7.45 -4.41 1.33
C THR A 77 -7.88 -4.71 -0.10
N ALA A 78 -8.34 -5.93 -0.37
CA ALA A 78 -9.04 -6.25 -1.59
C ALA A 78 -10.47 -5.73 -1.48
N GLU A 79 -10.83 -4.76 -2.31
CA GLU A 79 -12.16 -4.15 -2.29
C GLU A 79 -13.13 -4.91 -3.20
N LYS A 80 -12.67 -5.39 -4.37
CA LYS A 80 -13.48 -6.15 -5.34
C LYS A 80 -12.62 -7.13 -6.12
N TYR A 81 -13.20 -8.27 -6.43
CA TYR A 81 -12.70 -9.25 -7.39
C TYR A 81 -13.64 -9.27 -8.60
N PHE A 82 -13.10 -9.01 -9.78
CA PHE A 82 -13.86 -8.98 -11.03
C PHE A 82 -13.83 -10.35 -11.69
N LEU A 83 -14.96 -11.02 -11.67
CA LEU A 83 -15.09 -12.38 -12.11
C LEU A 83 -16.07 -12.51 -13.28
N PHE A 84 -15.65 -13.20 -14.33
CA PHE A 84 -16.52 -13.50 -15.47
C PHE A 84 -17.72 -14.35 -14.99
N HIS A 85 -18.94 -13.84 -15.23
CA HIS A 85 -20.19 -14.41 -14.72
C HIS A 85 -20.20 -14.66 -13.20
N GLY A 86 -19.37 -13.95 -12.42
CA GLY A 86 -19.31 -14.11 -10.97
C GLY A 86 -18.72 -15.43 -10.49
N LYS A 87 -18.03 -16.16 -11.36
CA LYS A 87 -17.48 -17.49 -11.08
C LYS A 87 -15.96 -17.46 -11.10
N ASP A 88 -15.36 -18.38 -10.38
CA ASP A 88 -13.94 -18.68 -10.45
C ASP A 88 -13.67 -19.82 -11.46
N TYR A 89 -12.39 -20.10 -11.74
CA TYR A 89 -11.99 -21.16 -12.64
C TYR A 89 -10.87 -22.00 -12.02
N ASN A 90 -10.95 -23.31 -12.20
CA ASN A 90 -9.89 -24.26 -11.86
C ASN A 90 -9.63 -25.21 -13.03
N GLU A 91 -8.77 -26.20 -12.85
CA GLU A 91 -8.46 -27.22 -13.87
C GLU A 91 -9.69 -28.00 -14.35
N SER A 92 -10.73 -28.09 -13.53
CA SER A 92 -11.99 -28.79 -13.84
C SER A 92 -13.03 -27.90 -14.52
N GLY A 93 -12.80 -26.60 -14.64
CA GLY A 93 -13.69 -25.63 -15.27
C GLY A 93 -14.24 -24.58 -14.31
N GLU A 94 -15.48 -24.11 -14.55
CA GLU A 94 -16.12 -23.08 -13.73
C GLU A 94 -16.47 -23.60 -12.33
N VAL A 95 -16.11 -22.84 -11.31
CA VAL A 95 -16.44 -23.14 -9.90
C VAL A 95 -17.15 -21.96 -9.24
N PRO A 96 -18.09 -22.20 -8.34
CA PRO A 96 -18.75 -21.12 -7.63
C PRO A 96 -17.78 -20.30 -6.78
N TRP A 97 -17.98 -19.01 -6.76
CA TRP A 97 -17.27 -18.14 -5.83
C TRP A 97 -17.64 -18.47 -4.37
N PRO A 98 -16.70 -18.47 -3.40
CA PRO A 98 -17.01 -18.77 -2.01
C PRO A 98 -18.08 -17.81 -1.45
N SER A 99 -19.12 -18.37 -0.84
CA SER A 99 -20.23 -17.60 -0.28
C SER A 99 -19.80 -16.61 0.82
N SER A 100 -18.75 -16.96 1.55
CA SER A 100 -18.13 -16.10 2.59
C SER A 100 -17.56 -14.79 2.05
N CYS A 101 -17.38 -14.66 0.74
CA CYS A 101 -16.82 -13.48 0.09
C CYS A 101 -17.75 -12.89 -1.00
N SER A 102 -19.02 -13.18 -0.95
CA SER A 102 -19.99 -12.73 -1.96
C SER A 102 -20.03 -11.19 -2.10
N ASP A 103 -19.74 -10.48 -1.03
CA ASP A 103 -19.64 -9.01 -0.99
C ASP A 103 -18.46 -8.43 -1.79
N LEU A 104 -17.42 -9.23 -2.03
CA LEU A 104 -16.25 -8.82 -2.82
C LEU A 104 -16.36 -9.21 -4.28
N ASN A 105 -17.32 -10.06 -4.66
CA ASN A 105 -17.51 -10.50 -6.02
C ASN A 105 -18.19 -9.42 -6.86
N GLU A 106 -17.58 -9.03 -7.96
CA GLU A 106 -18.16 -8.18 -8.99
C GLU A 106 -18.25 -8.95 -10.29
N SER A 107 -19.49 -9.25 -10.72
CA SER A 107 -19.72 -10.01 -11.95
C SER A 107 -19.50 -9.13 -13.19
N ILE A 108 -18.69 -9.62 -14.10
CA ILE A 108 -18.40 -8.94 -15.38
C ILE A 108 -18.82 -9.81 -16.58
N GLY A 109 -19.22 -9.14 -17.66
CA GLY A 109 -19.65 -9.81 -18.88
C GLY A 109 -18.52 -10.09 -19.89
N ARG A 110 -17.26 -9.74 -19.57
CA ARG A 110 -16.12 -9.92 -20.47
C ARG A 110 -15.07 -10.82 -19.84
N LYS A 111 -14.70 -11.87 -20.58
CA LYS A 111 -13.71 -12.86 -20.11
C LYS A 111 -12.31 -12.26 -19.97
N GLU A 112 -11.97 -11.29 -20.80
CA GLU A 112 -10.66 -10.63 -20.82
C GLU A 112 -10.35 -9.87 -19.53
N SER A 113 -11.37 -9.48 -18.78
CA SER A 113 -11.23 -8.79 -17.48
C SER A 113 -11.37 -9.71 -16.28
N HIS A 114 -11.49 -11.03 -16.51
CA HIS A 114 -11.59 -12.01 -15.43
C HIS A 114 -10.32 -12.05 -14.58
N GLY A 115 -10.48 -12.10 -13.28
CA GLY A 115 -9.38 -12.22 -12.32
C GLY A 115 -8.78 -10.88 -11.87
N MET A 116 -9.19 -9.75 -12.43
CA MET A 116 -8.75 -8.45 -11.91
C MET A 116 -9.21 -8.25 -10.47
N VAL A 117 -8.38 -7.56 -9.69
CA VAL A 117 -8.69 -7.19 -8.31
C VAL A 117 -8.53 -5.69 -8.11
N LEU A 118 -9.52 -5.08 -7.47
CA LEU A 118 -9.45 -3.71 -7.00
C LEU A 118 -8.87 -3.72 -5.60
N ILE A 119 -7.69 -3.17 -5.44
CA ILE A 119 -6.99 -3.08 -4.16
C ILE A 119 -6.87 -1.65 -3.68
N LYS A 120 -6.95 -1.49 -2.37
CA LYS A 120 -6.63 -0.27 -1.65
C LYS A 120 -5.45 -0.56 -0.72
N ALA A 121 -4.33 0.10 -0.97
CA ALA A 121 -3.13 0.01 -0.16
C ALA A 121 -2.92 1.32 0.61
N VAL A 122 -2.65 1.20 1.90
CA VAL A 122 -2.42 2.33 2.80
C VAL A 122 -1.12 2.08 3.54
N VAL A 123 -0.14 2.97 3.38
CA VAL A 123 1.06 3.00 4.21
C VAL A 123 0.94 4.08 5.26
N GLU A 124 1.30 3.73 6.47
CA GLU A 124 1.31 4.64 7.62
C GLU A 124 2.60 4.44 8.43
N ASN A 125 2.99 5.47 9.18
CA ASN A 125 4.03 5.30 10.18
C ASN A 125 3.61 4.25 11.19
N ASN A 126 4.52 3.37 11.54
CA ASN A 126 4.33 2.56 12.73
C ASN A 126 4.48 3.48 13.96
N SER A 127 3.39 3.71 14.66
CA SER A 127 3.22 4.71 15.72
C SER A 127 4.21 4.60 16.89
N THR A 128 4.94 3.50 16.99
CA THR A 128 5.94 3.29 18.03
C THR A 128 7.28 3.96 17.75
N MET A 129 7.58 4.27 16.48
CA MET A 129 8.91 4.73 16.06
C MET A 129 8.96 6.17 15.53
N LEU A 130 7.89 6.68 14.93
CA LEU A 130 7.85 7.98 14.25
C LEU A 130 6.63 8.79 14.70
N LYS A 131 6.77 9.51 15.81
CA LYS A 131 5.67 10.36 16.35
C LYS A 131 5.59 11.74 15.68
N ASP A 132 6.69 12.26 15.18
CA ASP A 132 6.79 13.69 14.84
C ASP A 132 6.40 14.04 13.40
N ASN A 133 6.39 13.06 12.48
CA ASN A 133 6.02 13.27 11.07
C ASN A 133 5.05 12.18 10.61
N PRO A 134 3.74 12.37 10.75
CA PRO A 134 2.77 11.39 10.31
C PRO A 134 2.75 11.31 8.78
N ILE A 135 3.26 10.21 8.23
CA ILE A 135 3.14 9.86 6.81
C ILE A 135 1.93 8.95 6.67
N ARG A 136 1.05 9.31 5.75
CA ARG A 136 -0.03 8.45 5.31
C ARG A 136 -0.22 8.60 3.82
N ILE A 137 0.04 7.51 3.07
CA ILE A 137 -0.16 7.46 1.63
C ILE A 137 -1.20 6.40 1.33
N VAL A 138 -2.18 6.76 0.53
CA VAL A 138 -3.27 5.86 0.11
C VAL A 138 -3.19 5.72 -1.40
N ARG A 139 -3.14 4.48 -1.88
CA ARG A 139 -3.21 4.14 -3.31
C ARG A 139 -4.35 3.16 -3.53
N ARG A 140 -5.17 3.45 -4.53
CA ARG A 140 -6.21 2.55 -5.01
C ARG A 140 -5.93 2.22 -6.45
N SER A 141 -5.89 0.95 -6.79
CA SER A 141 -5.56 0.50 -8.13
C SER A 141 -6.28 -0.79 -8.50
N LEU A 142 -6.60 -0.90 -9.78
CA LEU A 142 -7.11 -2.12 -10.38
C LEU A 142 -5.91 -2.87 -10.96
N GLN A 143 -5.72 -4.14 -10.55
CA GLN A 143 -4.54 -4.92 -10.87
C GLN A 143 -4.93 -6.32 -11.34
N TRP A 144 -4.02 -6.94 -12.09
CA TRP A 144 -4.03 -8.38 -12.39
C TRP A 144 -3.08 -9.05 -11.39
N PRO A 145 -3.56 -9.95 -10.55
CA PRO A 145 -2.72 -10.73 -9.66
C PRO A 145 -1.94 -11.82 -10.39
#